data_d5077bfc116ab521be2e4b7d73cd442e
#
_entry.id   d5077bfc116ab521be2e4b7d73cd442e
#
_cell.length_a   1.000
_cell.length_b   1.000
_cell.length_c   1.000
_cell.angle_alpha   90.00
_cell.angle_beta   90.00
_cell.angle_gamma   90.00
#
_symmetry.space_group_name_H-M   'P 1'
#
loop_
_entity.id
_entity.type
_entity.pdbx_description
1 polymer ?
#
loop_
_entity_poly.entity_id
_entity_poly.type
_entity_poly.pdbx_seq_one_letter_code
_entity_poly.pdbx_strand_id
1 'polypeptide(L)'
;ALALRLGADAAVNTTKEDFRKEAMDLTNGRGYDYVFETAGAAPTMYMAFELAANKAHVCFIGTPHVDLTFTPKLWECMNRKEFWLTGSWMSYSAPFPGREWELTAHYFATGQLKYDPELIAEKLPMSRAQEAFMKYKVPGSVKGRILLVNEWAFPDIV
;
A
#
# COMPACT_ATOMS: atom_id res chain seq x y z
N ALA A 1 -7.85 -7.71 10.26
CA ALA A 1 -9.22 -8.10 9.94
C ALA A 1 -9.62 -7.69 8.52
N LEU A 2 -9.54 -6.39 8.12
CA LEU A 2 -9.97 -5.91 6.80
C LEU A 2 -9.17 -6.56 5.65
N ALA A 3 -7.85 -6.63 5.73
CA ALA A 3 -7.01 -7.23 4.70
C ALA A 3 -7.41 -8.68 4.37
N LEU A 4 -7.72 -9.48 5.41
CA LEU A 4 -8.17 -10.87 5.22
C LEU A 4 -9.53 -10.93 4.51
N ARG A 5 -10.47 -10.02 4.82
CA ARG A 5 -11.76 -9.96 4.12
C ARG A 5 -11.59 -9.57 2.65
N LEU A 6 -10.59 -8.75 2.35
CA LEU A 6 -10.27 -8.34 0.98
C LEU A 6 -9.48 -9.41 0.20
N GLY A 7 -9.14 -10.52 0.83
CA GLY A 7 -8.54 -11.67 0.16
C GLY A 7 -7.04 -11.87 0.42
N ALA A 8 -6.47 -11.17 1.41
CA ALA A 8 -5.11 -11.50 1.84
C ALA A 8 -5.08 -12.85 2.57
N ASP A 9 -4.09 -13.68 2.30
CA ASP A 9 -3.88 -14.98 2.96
C ASP A 9 -3.49 -14.82 4.42
N ALA A 10 -2.73 -13.77 4.74
CA ALA A 10 -2.30 -13.43 6.08
C ALA A 10 -2.18 -11.93 6.30
N ALA A 11 -2.14 -11.53 7.57
CA ALA A 11 -1.91 -10.14 7.97
C ALA A 11 -1.09 -10.13 9.26
N VAL A 12 0.05 -9.46 9.23
CA VAL A 12 0.96 -9.36 10.37
C VAL A 12 0.85 -7.97 11.00
N ASN A 13 0.72 -7.93 12.32
CA ASN A 13 0.69 -6.68 13.05
C ASN A 13 2.12 -6.21 13.37
N THR A 14 2.59 -5.18 12.67
CA THR A 14 3.95 -4.64 12.81
C THR A 14 4.21 -3.90 14.13
N THR A 15 3.21 -3.73 14.99
CA THR A 15 3.41 -3.19 16.35
C THR A 15 3.88 -4.23 17.35
N LYS A 16 3.81 -5.53 17.01
CA LYS A 16 4.33 -6.60 17.86
C LYS A 16 5.85 -6.68 17.75
N GLU A 17 6.51 -7.09 18.83
CA GLU A 17 7.97 -7.22 18.87
C GLU A 17 8.50 -8.30 17.90
N ASP A 18 7.78 -9.40 17.76
CA ASP A 18 8.14 -10.57 16.95
C ASP A 18 7.59 -10.56 15.52
N PHE A 19 7.01 -9.44 15.05
CA PHE A 19 6.35 -9.37 13.75
C PHE A 19 7.24 -9.82 12.57
N ARG A 20 8.55 -9.57 12.64
CA ARG A 20 9.49 -10.00 11.58
C ARG A 20 9.57 -11.52 11.50
N LYS A 21 9.62 -12.17 12.65
CA LYS A 21 9.61 -13.63 12.73
C LYS A 21 8.28 -14.17 12.20
N GLU A 22 7.15 -13.61 12.68
CA GLU A 22 5.81 -13.98 12.21
C GLU A 22 5.70 -13.85 10.68
N ALA A 23 6.19 -12.75 10.10
CA ALA A 23 6.19 -12.54 8.66
C ALA A 23 7.06 -13.57 7.90
N MET A 24 8.24 -13.89 8.41
CA MET A 24 9.12 -14.87 7.78
C MET A 24 8.60 -16.31 7.90
N ASP A 25 7.98 -16.66 9.02
CA ASP A 25 7.40 -17.99 9.25
C ASP A 25 6.29 -18.30 8.21
N LEU A 26 5.53 -17.31 7.73
CA LEU A 26 4.54 -17.47 6.67
C LEU A 26 5.13 -17.98 5.34
N THR A 27 6.42 -17.83 5.16
CA THR A 27 7.16 -18.28 3.96
C THR A 27 8.19 -19.37 4.29
N ASN A 28 8.08 -20.01 5.45
CA ASN A 28 9.05 -20.97 5.95
C ASN A 28 10.50 -20.42 5.97
N GLY A 29 10.66 -19.14 6.27
CA GLY A 29 11.95 -18.46 6.33
C GLY A 29 12.54 -18.07 4.98
N ARG A 30 11.88 -18.36 3.87
CA ARG A 30 12.37 -18.05 2.51
C ARG A 30 12.30 -16.55 2.18
N GLY A 31 11.33 -15.84 2.71
CA GLY A 31 10.98 -14.48 2.34
C GLY A 31 10.00 -14.44 1.16
N TYR A 32 9.69 -13.23 0.70
CA TYR A 32 8.66 -12.94 -0.30
C TYR A 32 9.27 -12.67 -1.67
N ASP A 33 8.71 -13.27 -2.72
CA ASP A 33 9.17 -13.08 -4.10
C ASP A 33 8.83 -11.70 -4.66
N TYR A 34 7.71 -11.09 -4.18
CA TYR A 34 7.28 -9.75 -4.53
C TYR A 34 7.00 -8.95 -3.26
N VAL A 35 7.65 -7.80 -3.14
CA VAL A 35 7.48 -6.90 -1.98
C VAL A 35 7.11 -5.51 -2.49
N PHE A 36 5.94 -5.02 -2.10
CA PHE A 36 5.46 -3.68 -2.43
C PHE A 36 5.46 -2.81 -1.18
N GLU A 37 6.32 -1.82 -1.14
CA GLU A 37 6.35 -0.82 -0.09
C GLU A 37 5.46 0.35 -0.48
N THR A 38 4.36 0.58 0.27
CA THR A 38 3.33 1.55 -0.07
C THR A 38 3.12 2.63 0.98
N ALA A 39 3.80 2.53 2.12
CA ALA A 39 3.62 3.46 3.24
C ALA A 39 4.54 4.69 3.17
N GLY A 40 5.70 4.56 2.51
CA GLY A 40 6.70 5.63 2.45
C GLY A 40 7.36 5.94 3.81
N ALA A 41 7.33 4.99 4.74
CA ALA A 41 7.93 5.16 6.05
C ALA A 41 9.28 4.44 6.14
N ALA A 42 10.28 5.06 6.78
CA ALA A 42 11.61 4.45 6.89
C ALA A 42 11.59 3.01 7.43
N PRO A 43 10.83 2.67 8.50
CA PRO A 43 10.76 1.29 8.98
C PRO A 43 10.23 0.29 7.96
N THR A 44 9.22 0.65 7.16
CA THR A 44 8.65 -0.24 6.13
C THR A 44 9.57 -0.40 4.95
N MET A 45 10.31 0.65 4.57
CA MET A 45 11.33 0.59 3.54
C MET A 45 12.51 -0.33 3.93
N TYR A 46 12.95 -0.27 5.19
CA TYR A 46 13.97 -1.20 5.69
C TYR A 46 13.46 -2.64 5.73
N MET A 47 12.23 -2.82 6.20
CA MET A 47 11.58 -4.12 6.26
C MET A 47 11.44 -4.77 4.88
N ALA A 48 11.24 -3.99 3.83
CA ALA A 48 11.16 -4.50 2.46
C ALA A 48 12.46 -5.24 2.04
N PHE A 49 13.62 -4.73 2.43
CA PHE A 49 14.90 -5.40 2.20
C PHE A 49 15.06 -6.69 3.04
N GLU A 50 14.61 -6.63 4.30
CA GLU A 50 14.70 -7.76 5.22
C GLU A 50 13.83 -8.93 4.77
N LEU A 51 12.59 -8.66 4.35
CA LEU A 51 11.59 -9.68 4.02
C LEU A 51 11.69 -10.20 2.57
N ALA A 52 12.43 -9.54 1.69
CA ALA A 52 12.63 -10.01 0.32
C ALA A 52 13.30 -11.38 0.31
N ALA A 53 12.84 -12.28 -0.56
CA ALA A 53 13.50 -13.55 -0.87
C ALA A 53 14.73 -13.33 -1.77
N ASN A 54 15.51 -14.39 -2.01
CA ASN A 54 16.53 -14.38 -3.04
C ASN A 54 15.87 -14.22 -4.43
N LYS A 55 16.44 -13.35 -5.27
CA LYS A 55 15.90 -13.02 -6.61
C LYS A 55 14.49 -12.41 -6.59
N ALA A 56 14.08 -11.81 -5.48
CA ALA A 56 12.79 -11.15 -5.36
C ALA A 56 12.69 -9.87 -6.21
N HIS A 57 11.47 -9.36 -6.34
CA HIS A 57 11.18 -8.04 -6.87
C HIS A 57 10.68 -7.14 -5.73
N VAL A 58 11.41 -6.08 -5.43
CA VAL A 58 11.04 -5.07 -4.43
C VAL A 58 10.65 -3.80 -5.17
N CYS A 59 9.45 -3.30 -4.92
CA CYS A 59 8.93 -2.10 -5.54
C CYS A 59 8.56 -1.05 -4.50
N PHE A 60 9.20 0.12 -4.57
CA PHE A 60 8.85 1.27 -3.76
C PHE A 60 7.80 2.14 -4.46
N ILE A 61 6.64 2.25 -3.82
CA ILE A 61 5.50 3.08 -4.24
C ILE A 61 5.32 4.24 -3.27
N GLY A 62 5.56 3.99 -1.98
CA GLY A 62 5.49 5.00 -0.93
C GLY A 62 6.63 6.04 -1.07
N THR A 63 6.32 7.32 -0.86
CA THR A 63 7.31 8.40 -0.87
C THR A 63 7.79 8.70 0.54
N PRO A 64 9.09 8.59 0.83
CA PRO A 64 9.62 8.94 2.15
C PRO A 64 9.55 10.45 2.38
N HIS A 65 9.25 10.84 3.61
CA HIS A 65 9.21 12.23 4.06
C HIS A 65 10.39 12.58 4.99
N VAL A 66 11.33 11.66 5.15
CA VAL A 66 12.54 11.81 5.97
C VAL A 66 13.72 11.17 5.25
N ASP A 67 14.92 11.54 5.64
CA ASP A 67 16.13 10.92 5.13
C ASP A 67 16.16 9.42 5.49
N LEU A 68 16.59 8.61 4.54
CA LEU A 68 16.75 7.17 4.72
C LEU A 68 18.22 6.83 4.91
N THR A 69 18.54 6.16 6.00
CA THR A 69 19.90 5.69 6.30
C THR A 69 19.91 4.17 6.36
N PHE A 70 20.50 3.54 5.35
CA PHE A 70 20.72 2.10 5.33
C PHE A 70 22.05 1.76 5.98
N THR A 71 22.02 0.86 6.96
CA THR A 71 23.29 0.29 7.48
C THR A 71 23.95 -0.55 6.39
N PRO A 72 25.29 -0.73 6.41
CA PRO A 72 25.96 -1.62 5.46
C PRO A 72 25.34 -3.02 5.40
N LYS A 73 24.98 -3.58 6.56
CA LYS A 73 24.33 -4.88 6.66
C LYS A 73 22.97 -4.93 5.96
N LEU A 74 22.17 -3.89 6.10
CA LEU A 74 20.85 -3.83 5.48
C LEU A 74 20.97 -3.61 3.97
N TRP A 75 21.87 -2.72 3.53
CA TRP A 75 22.16 -2.48 2.12
C TRP A 75 22.66 -3.74 1.42
N GLU A 76 23.54 -4.49 2.11
CA GLU A 76 24.10 -5.75 1.61
C GLU A 76 23.02 -6.83 1.35
N CYS A 77 21.83 -6.71 1.95
CA CYS A 77 20.72 -7.62 1.62
C CYS A 77 20.42 -7.62 0.13
N MET A 78 20.48 -6.46 -0.53
CA MET A 78 20.26 -6.39 -1.98
C MET A 78 21.31 -7.21 -2.76
N ASN A 79 22.57 -7.07 -2.40
CA ASN A 79 23.66 -7.79 -3.06
C ASN A 79 23.60 -9.29 -2.79
N ARG A 80 23.38 -9.68 -1.52
CA ARG A 80 23.37 -11.08 -1.13
C ARG A 80 22.16 -11.86 -1.63
N LYS A 81 21.00 -11.19 -1.68
CA LYS A 81 19.77 -11.80 -2.18
C LYS A 81 19.57 -11.60 -3.68
N GLU A 82 20.39 -10.73 -4.29
CA GLU A 82 20.35 -10.40 -5.73
C GLU A 82 18.91 -10.06 -6.18
N PHE A 83 18.15 -9.35 -5.35
CA PHE A 83 16.80 -8.92 -5.71
C PHE A 83 16.83 -7.67 -6.61
N TRP A 84 15.77 -7.49 -7.41
CA TRP A 84 15.56 -6.28 -8.20
C TRP A 84 14.85 -5.23 -7.35
N LEU A 85 15.43 -4.02 -7.30
CA LEU A 85 14.81 -2.87 -6.65
C LEU A 85 14.30 -1.91 -7.72
N THR A 86 13.01 -1.59 -7.67
CA THR A 86 12.35 -0.68 -8.60
C THR A 86 11.53 0.35 -7.85
N GLY A 87 11.26 1.48 -8.50
CA GLY A 87 10.26 2.45 -8.05
C GLY A 87 9.05 2.41 -8.96
N SER A 88 7.90 2.80 -8.42
CA SER A 88 6.69 3.03 -9.20
C SER A 88 6.05 4.35 -8.76
N TRP A 89 5.66 5.13 -9.72
CA TRP A 89 4.94 6.39 -9.52
C TRP A 89 3.68 6.38 -10.40
N MET A 90 3.22 7.51 -10.80
CA MET A 90 1.99 7.69 -11.57
C MET A 90 2.11 7.09 -12.98
N SER A 91 1.92 5.78 -13.14
CA SER A 91 1.78 5.15 -14.47
C SER A 91 2.52 5.88 -15.59
N TYR A 92 3.84 5.71 -15.65
CA TYR A 92 4.68 6.39 -16.66
C TYR A 92 4.44 5.87 -18.08
N SER A 93 3.53 4.91 -18.22
CA SER A 93 3.13 4.37 -19.51
C SER A 93 2.18 5.33 -20.24
N ALA A 94 2.57 5.72 -21.43
CA ALA A 94 1.64 6.36 -22.38
C ALA A 94 1.00 5.28 -23.26
N PRO A 95 -0.30 5.43 -23.65
CA PRO A 95 -1.19 6.53 -23.33
C PRO A 95 -1.82 6.44 -21.93
N PHE A 96 -2.20 7.61 -21.38
CA PHE A 96 -3.06 7.68 -20.20
C PHE A 96 -4.54 7.81 -20.66
N PRO A 97 -5.52 7.11 -20.07
CA PRO A 97 -5.34 6.05 -19.06
C PRO A 97 -4.67 4.81 -19.66
N GLY A 98 -3.77 4.19 -18.87
CA GLY A 98 -3.07 2.99 -19.27
C GLY A 98 -3.87 1.72 -19.01
N ARG A 99 -3.25 0.59 -19.34
CA ARG A 99 -3.85 -0.75 -19.19
C ARG A 99 -4.30 -1.06 -17.76
N GLU A 100 -3.65 -0.48 -16.76
CA GLU A 100 -3.98 -0.65 -15.33
C GLU A 100 -5.41 -0.18 -15.01
N TRP A 101 -5.90 0.86 -15.68
CA TRP A 101 -7.27 1.35 -15.52
C TRP A 101 -8.28 0.37 -16.08
N GLU A 102 -8.02 -0.14 -17.29
CA GLU A 102 -8.88 -1.14 -17.94
C GLU A 102 -8.92 -2.44 -17.14
N LEU A 103 -7.76 -2.92 -16.68
CA LEU A 103 -7.66 -4.12 -15.87
C LEU A 103 -8.36 -3.96 -14.53
N THR A 104 -8.20 -2.82 -13.86
CA THR A 104 -8.89 -2.53 -12.59
C THR A 104 -10.40 -2.55 -12.77
N ALA A 105 -10.92 -1.87 -13.79
CA ALA A 105 -12.34 -1.87 -14.12
C ALA A 105 -12.85 -3.30 -14.44
N HIS A 106 -12.10 -4.04 -15.23
CA HIS A 106 -12.41 -5.43 -15.57
C HIS A 106 -12.46 -6.33 -14.33
N TYR A 107 -11.47 -6.25 -13.43
CA TYR A 107 -11.43 -7.08 -12.24
C TYR A 107 -12.52 -6.75 -11.22
N PHE A 108 -12.94 -5.49 -11.11
CA PHE A 108 -14.13 -5.13 -10.36
C PHE A 108 -15.39 -5.70 -11.00
N ALA A 109 -15.56 -5.57 -12.31
CA ALA A 109 -16.72 -6.08 -13.04
C ALA A 109 -16.83 -7.62 -12.96
N THR A 110 -15.71 -8.33 -12.91
CA THR A 110 -15.67 -9.81 -12.80
C THR A 110 -15.62 -10.32 -11.36
N GLY A 111 -15.59 -9.43 -10.37
CA GLY A 111 -15.53 -9.79 -8.95
C GLY A 111 -14.17 -10.32 -8.48
N GLN A 112 -13.13 -10.24 -9.31
CA GLN A 112 -11.77 -10.62 -8.92
C GLN A 112 -11.15 -9.62 -7.96
N LEU A 113 -11.45 -8.32 -8.10
CA LEU A 113 -11.18 -7.31 -7.08
C LEU A 113 -12.40 -7.14 -6.18
N LYS A 114 -12.16 -7.21 -4.88
CA LYS A 114 -13.20 -7.04 -3.86
C LYS A 114 -13.19 -5.60 -3.35
N TYR A 115 -14.38 -5.09 -3.13
CA TYR A 115 -14.61 -3.83 -2.46
C TYR A 115 -15.22 -4.09 -1.08
N ASP A 116 -14.70 -3.40 -0.08
CA ASP A 116 -15.27 -3.42 1.27
C ASP A 116 -15.65 -1.97 1.65
N PRO A 117 -16.91 -1.72 2.06
CA PRO A 117 -17.34 -0.37 2.45
C PRO A 117 -16.50 0.27 3.55
N GLU A 118 -15.85 -0.51 4.42
CA GLU A 118 -14.94 0.00 5.45
C GLU A 118 -13.69 0.72 4.87
N LEU A 119 -13.40 0.57 3.58
CA LEU A 119 -12.36 1.36 2.90
C LEU A 119 -12.75 2.84 2.79
N ILE A 120 -14.06 3.15 2.89
CA ILE A 120 -14.58 4.51 2.89
C ILE A 120 -14.86 4.90 4.34
N ALA A 121 -14.04 5.79 4.88
CA ALA A 121 -14.22 6.31 6.22
C ALA A 121 -15.44 7.25 6.31
N GLU A 122 -15.64 8.06 5.28
CA GLU A 122 -16.70 9.06 5.24
C GLU A 122 -16.96 9.52 3.80
N LYS A 123 -18.18 9.97 3.55
CA LYS A 123 -18.55 10.70 2.33
C LYS A 123 -18.88 12.14 2.71
N LEU A 124 -18.30 13.09 2.01
CA LEU A 124 -18.53 14.52 2.21
C LEU A 124 -18.88 15.17 0.88
N PRO A 125 -19.79 16.16 0.88
CA PRO A 125 -20.03 16.95 -0.32
C PRO A 125 -18.75 17.71 -0.71
N MET A 126 -18.58 18.00 -1.99
CA MET A 126 -17.44 18.74 -2.51
C MET A 126 -17.29 20.11 -1.84
N SER A 127 -18.39 20.74 -1.48
CA SER A 127 -18.43 22.01 -0.74
C SER A 127 -17.74 21.93 0.63
N ARG A 128 -17.59 20.74 1.22
CA ARG A 128 -16.89 20.48 2.49
C ARG A 128 -15.48 19.92 2.31
N ALA A 129 -14.87 20.05 1.15
CA ALA A 129 -13.54 19.51 0.86
C ALA A 129 -12.47 19.96 1.88
N GLN A 130 -12.53 21.22 2.32
CA GLN A 130 -11.59 21.73 3.33
C GLN A 130 -11.63 20.91 4.63
N GLU A 131 -12.81 20.48 5.08
CA GLU A 131 -12.94 19.66 6.27
C GLU A 131 -12.23 18.29 6.10
N ALA A 132 -12.38 17.65 4.94
CA ALA A 132 -11.68 16.42 4.62
C ALA A 132 -10.16 16.57 4.73
N PHE A 133 -9.60 17.63 4.15
CA PHE A 133 -8.17 17.90 4.22
C PHE A 133 -7.70 18.19 5.66
N MET A 134 -8.51 18.88 6.45
CA MET A 134 -8.16 19.14 7.87
C MET A 134 -8.14 17.87 8.70
N LYS A 135 -9.05 16.91 8.43
CA LYS A 135 -9.02 15.60 9.10
C LYS A 135 -7.71 14.86 8.82
N TYR A 136 -7.22 14.85 7.57
CA TYR A 136 -5.96 14.19 7.22
C TYR A 136 -4.71 14.82 7.86
N LYS A 137 -4.77 16.08 8.33
CA LYS A 137 -3.65 16.70 9.06
C LYS A 137 -3.39 16.06 10.42
N VAL A 138 -4.36 15.34 10.98
CA VAL A 138 -4.19 14.63 12.24
C VAL A 138 -3.85 13.18 11.94
N PRO A 139 -2.62 12.73 12.22
CA PRO A 139 -2.21 11.36 11.92
C PRO A 139 -3.14 10.32 12.58
N GLY A 140 -3.62 9.35 11.80
CA GLY A 140 -4.47 8.27 12.29
C GLY A 140 -5.94 8.64 12.57
N SER A 141 -6.35 9.88 12.34
CA SER A 141 -7.75 10.30 12.53
C SER A 141 -8.71 9.70 11.49
N VAL A 142 -8.20 9.43 10.30
CA VAL A 142 -8.97 8.82 9.20
C VAL A 142 -8.49 7.40 8.97
N LYS A 143 -9.37 6.44 9.16
CA LYS A 143 -9.14 5.02 8.81
C LYS A 143 -9.87 4.70 7.52
N GLY A 144 -9.14 4.65 6.41
CA GLY A 144 -9.73 4.50 5.08
C GLY A 144 -9.63 5.79 4.26
N ARG A 145 -10.56 5.99 3.35
CA ARG A 145 -10.60 7.17 2.46
C ARG A 145 -11.85 8.01 2.71
N ILE A 146 -11.71 9.33 2.68
CA ILE A 146 -12.84 10.24 2.59
C ILE A 146 -13.13 10.45 1.10
N LEU A 147 -14.36 10.18 0.69
CA LEU A 147 -14.82 10.45 -0.66
C LEU A 147 -15.45 11.86 -0.70
N LEU A 148 -14.98 12.70 -1.60
CA LEU A 148 -15.65 13.94 -1.93
C LEU A 148 -16.64 13.65 -3.05
N VAL A 149 -17.90 13.90 -2.79
CA VAL A 149 -19.01 13.64 -3.71
C VAL A 149 -19.48 14.95 -4.32
N ASN A 150 -19.66 14.96 -5.63
CA ASN A 150 -20.31 16.08 -6.30
C ASN A 150 -21.81 16.05 -5.97
N GLU A 151 -22.20 16.82 -4.95
CA GLU A 151 -23.56 16.88 -4.45
C GLU A 151 -24.59 17.39 -5.48
N TRP A 152 -24.13 18.13 -6.48
CA TRP A 152 -25.02 18.61 -7.54
C TRP A 152 -25.34 17.51 -8.57
N ALA A 153 -24.42 16.58 -8.78
CA ALA A 153 -24.63 15.46 -9.69
C ALA A 153 -25.21 14.22 -8.99
N PHE A 154 -24.93 14.07 -7.68
CA PHE A 154 -25.29 12.89 -6.89
C PHE A 154 -25.82 13.30 -5.50
N PRO A 155 -27.00 13.97 -5.43
CA PRO A 155 -27.53 14.49 -4.16
C PRO A 155 -27.87 13.40 -3.14
N ASP A 156 -28.20 12.18 -3.59
CA ASP A 156 -28.63 11.08 -2.72
C ASP A 156 -27.44 10.27 -2.15
N ILE A 157 -26.20 10.62 -2.48
CA ILE A 157 -25.01 9.87 -2.02
C ILE A 157 -24.36 10.50 -0.79
N VAL A 158 -24.69 11.75 -0.47
CA VAL A 158 -24.07 12.56 0.61
C VAL A 158 -24.93 12.56 1.85
#